data_6fc39524855594fa420011db7d1c1af6
#
_entry.id   6fc39524855594fa420011db7d1c1af6
#
_cell.length_a   1.000
_cell.length_b   1.000
_cell.length_c   1.000
_cell.angle_alpha   90.00
_cell.angle_beta   90.00
_cell.angle_gamma   90.00
#
_symmetry.space_group_name_H-M   'P 1'
#
loop_
_entity.id
_entity.type
_entity.pdbx_description
1 polymer ?
#
loop_
_entity_poly.entity_id
_entity_poly.type
_entity_poly.pdbx_seq_one_letter_code
_entity_poly.pdbx_strand_id
1 'polypeptide(L)'
;MYITHLLLYVLFSIASGKTFAMANKPNDMGATTCSVGIPLHDVYEDKFLIGSVLSGGLHAHLPPYRQDEQELKILAREFNSLTSENNMKMQYIQPTEGEFYFGGSDAAIDFAEEHDMDYVGHALVWHHQVPDWLFKHADGSEVDRDTLIERMHTHIHTVVSRYKGRIKYWDVVNEAIDTKIVDGVQIAFLRESPWLSIIGPEYIEMAFRAAHEADPCALLLYNDFSMFEPAKIQYTAELFEDLMAKGMPIHGVGFQGHWHLKYPKISEVESAIERIAALGLKVSISELEVGVLPLADDYQGAEIDRNIALDERLNPYADGAPDSILQQQARRYSEIFELFLRKSDSIERVTFWGTLDQYSWQNNWPIEGRTAWPLLFDRDYQAKPAYHAISDLLRWK
;
A
#
# COMPACT_ATOMS: atom_id res chain seq x y z
N MET A 1 56.14 -4.10 31.95
CA MET A 1 55.91 -3.96 33.44
C MET A 1 54.45 -4.29 33.59
N TYR A 2 54.13 -5.53 33.84
CA TYR A 2 53.67 -6.20 35.09
C TYR A 2 52.34 -5.63 35.58
N ILE A 3 51.26 -6.32 35.85
CA ILE A 3 51.04 -7.67 36.39
C ILE A 3 49.56 -8.08 36.18
N THR A 4 49.32 -9.26 35.72
CA THR A 4 48.24 -10.25 35.88
C THR A 4 47.72 -10.45 37.30
N HIS A 5 46.43 -10.87 37.45
CA HIS A 5 45.91 -11.93 38.35
C HIS A 5 44.40 -12.05 38.15
N LEU A 6 43.79 -13.08 37.77
CA LEU A 6 43.67 -14.54 37.92
C LEU A 6 43.04 -15.00 39.25
N LEU A 7 41.90 -15.73 39.11
CA LEU A 7 41.34 -16.82 39.96
C LEU A 7 40.60 -16.39 41.25
N LEU A 8 39.45 -16.99 41.65
CA LEU A 8 39.20 -18.41 41.88
C LEU A 8 37.70 -18.67 42.21
N TYR A 9 37.24 -19.86 41.86
CA TYR A 9 36.03 -20.61 42.24
C TYR A 9 35.71 -20.60 43.75
N VAL A 10 34.41 -20.74 44.10
CA VAL A 10 33.96 -21.77 45.06
C VAL A 10 32.48 -22.11 44.88
N LEU A 11 32.21 -23.39 44.61
CA LEU A 11 30.94 -24.12 44.78
C LEU A 11 30.67 -24.39 46.27
N PHE A 12 29.41 -24.22 46.69
CA PHE A 12 28.89 -25.03 47.82
C PHE A 12 27.38 -25.30 47.65
N SER A 13 27.08 -26.60 47.57
CA SER A 13 25.77 -27.24 47.68
C SER A 13 25.49 -27.52 49.14
N ILE A 14 24.29 -27.23 49.62
CA ILE A 14 23.68 -28.01 50.73
C ILE A 14 22.16 -27.95 50.58
N ALA A 15 21.54 -29.11 50.53
CA ALA A 15 20.12 -29.36 50.60
C ALA A 15 19.61 -29.29 52.07
N SER A 16 18.43 -28.76 52.27
CA SER A 16 17.58 -29.18 53.42
C SER A 16 16.11 -28.94 53.10
N GLY A 17 15.37 -30.04 53.11
CA GLY A 17 13.93 -30.04 52.89
C GLY A 17 13.16 -29.48 54.08
N LYS A 18 12.03 -28.87 53.76
CA LYS A 18 10.87 -28.71 54.66
C LYS A 18 9.59 -28.80 53.85
N THR A 19 8.86 -29.85 54.08
CA THR A 19 7.44 -30.03 53.76
C THR A 19 6.62 -28.93 54.40
N PHE A 20 5.81 -28.23 53.61
CA PHE A 20 4.68 -27.44 54.10
C PHE A 20 3.44 -27.66 53.27
N ALA A 21 2.34 -27.71 54.01
CA ALA A 21 1.02 -28.15 53.64
C ALA A 21 0.38 -27.42 52.43
N MET A 22 -0.45 -28.21 51.71
CA MET A 22 -1.40 -27.69 50.71
C MET A 22 -2.38 -26.70 51.34
N ALA A 23 -2.39 -25.48 50.83
CA ALA A 23 -3.50 -24.56 50.95
C ALA A 23 -4.18 -24.47 49.56
N ASN A 24 -5.44 -24.93 49.52
CA ASN A 24 -6.32 -24.74 48.39
C ASN A 24 -6.40 -23.24 48.02
N LYS A 25 -5.93 -22.88 46.81
CA LYS A 25 -6.28 -21.63 46.17
C LYS A 25 -7.52 -21.83 45.29
N PRO A 26 -8.43 -20.85 45.22
CA PRO A 26 -9.64 -20.93 44.44
C PRO A 26 -9.33 -20.99 42.95
N ASN A 27 -10.18 -21.68 42.22
CA ASN A 27 -10.19 -21.80 40.77
C ASN A 27 -9.92 -20.48 40.09
N ASP A 28 -8.75 -20.36 39.49
CA ASP A 28 -8.48 -19.40 38.44
C ASP A 28 -9.28 -19.88 37.22
N MET A 29 -10.37 -19.17 36.92
CA MET A 29 -11.15 -19.39 35.71
C MET A 29 -10.21 -19.11 34.53
N GLY A 30 -10.01 -20.13 33.72
CA GLY A 30 -9.08 -20.18 32.63
C GLY A 30 -9.05 -18.90 31.81
N ALA A 31 -7.90 -18.29 31.76
CA ALA A 31 -7.53 -17.50 30.62
C ALA A 31 -7.67 -18.40 29.41
N THR A 32 -8.72 -18.17 28.65
CA THR A 32 -8.87 -18.73 27.30
C THR A 32 -7.63 -18.27 26.55
N THR A 33 -6.67 -19.17 26.38
CA THR A 33 -5.61 -18.97 25.41
C THR A 33 -6.33 -18.84 24.08
N CYS A 34 -6.54 -17.60 23.61
CA CYS A 34 -6.86 -17.36 22.23
C CYS A 34 -5.81 -18.13 21.42
N SER A 35 -6.22 -19.14 20.70
CA SER A 35 -5.36 -19.79 19.72
C SER A 35 -4.92 -18.68 18.78
N VAL A 36 -3.64 -18.34 18.84
CA VAL A 36 -3.04 -17.36 17.91
C VAL A 36 -3.23 -17.98 16.54
N GLY A 37 -4.15 -17.43 15.73
CA GLY A 37 -4.45 -17.93 14.39
C GLY A 37 -3.18 -17.91 13.53
N ILE A 38 -3.19 -18.68 12.44
CA ILE A 38 -2.13 -18.61 11.42
C ILE A 38 -2.10 -17.20 10.87
N PRO A 39 -0.92 -16.53 10.75
CA PRO A 39 -0.77 -15.23 10.13
C PRO A 39 -1.38 -15.17 8.73
N LEU A 40 -1.89 -14.03 8.34
CA LEU A 40 -2.61 -13.92 7.06
C LEU A 40 -1.68 -14.21 5.86
N HIS A 41 -0.42 -13.77 5.91
CA HIS A 41 0.55 -14.05 4.85
C HIS A 41 0.87 -15.55 4.72
N ASP A 42 0.88 -16.32 5.82
CA ASP A 42 1.08 -17.78 5.80
C ASP A 42 -0.11 -18.50 5.15
N VAL A 43 -1.33 -17.96 5.35
CA VAL A 43 -2.54 -18.53 4.70
C VAL A 43 -2.44 -18.45 3.18
N TYR A 44 -1.75 -17.45 2.64
CA TYR A 44 -1.64 -17.20 1.19
C TYR A 44 -0.23 -17.44 0.64
N GLU A 45 0.68 -18.07 1.39
CA GLU A 45 2.10 -18.24 1.06
C GLU A 45 2.35 -18.74 -0.37
N ASP A 46 1.60 -19.73 -0.83
CA ASP A 46 1.73 -20.32 -2.18
C ASP A 46 0.93 -19.58 -3.27
N LYS A 47 0.34 -18.43 -2.97
CA LYS A 47 -0.57 -17.73 -3.88
C LYS A 47 -0.05 -16.37 -4.32
N PHE A 48 0.15 -15.48 -3.40
CA PHE A 48 0.61 -14.10 -3.62
C PHE A 48 1.05 -13.50 -2.29
N LEU A 49 1.87 -12.46 -2.35
CA LEU A 49 2.23 -11.70 -1.16
C LEU A 49 1.01 -10.99 -0.57
N ILE A 50 0.94 -10.95 0.75
CA ILE A 50 -0.05 -10.17 1.49
C ILE A 50 0.68 -8.98 2.12
N GLY A 51 0.31 -7.78 1.70
CA GLY A 51 0.93 -6.55 2.14
C GLY A 51 0.00 -5.63 2.91
N SER A 52 0.59 -4.67 3.60
CA SER A 52 -0.12 -3.54 4.17
C SER A 52 0.71 -2.26 4.05
N VAL A 53 0.07 -1.15 4.40
CA VAL A 53 0.69 0.16 4.39
C VAL A 53 1.04 0.56 5.80
N LEU A 54 2.29 1.02 5.97
CA LEU A 54 2.69 1.73 7.16
C LEU A 54 2.08 3.13 7.13
N SER A 55 1.04 3.31 7.94
CA SER A 55 0.24 4.53 7.98
C SER A 55 0.95 5.65 8.73
N GLY A 56 0.70 6.87 8.35
CA GLY A 56 1.07 8.05 9.11
C GLY A 56 2.40 8.63 8.75
N GLY A 57 2.75 9.38 8.06
CA GLY A 57 3.95 10.11 7.69
C GLY A 57 3.58 11.47 7.09
N LEU A 58 2.70 12.21 7.75
CA LEU A 58 2.44 13.61 7.37
C LEU A 58 3.67 14.52 7.55
N HIS A 59 4.78 13.96 8.08
CA HIS A 59 6.00 14.73 8.33
C HIS A 59 7.22 13.90 7.96
N ALA A 60 7.76 14.14 6.78
CA ALA A 60 8.99 13.51 6.27
C ALA A 60 10.22 13.65 7.21
N HIS A 61 10.15 14.52 8.19
CA HIS A 61 11.24 14.78 9.15
C HIS A 61 11.09 14.06 10.50
N LEU A 62 9.96 13.41 10.71
CA LEU A 62 9.73 12.61 11.91
C LEU A 62 9.92 11.13 11.57
N PRO A 63 10.18 10.27 12.58
CA PRO A 63 10.11 8.83 12.37
C PRO A 63 8.83 8.51 11.61
N PRO A 64 8.89 7.64 10.59
CA PRO A 64 7.87 7.48 9.54
C PRO A 64 6.53 6.99 10.06
N TYR A 65 6.51 6.56 11.27
CA TYR A 65 5.37 6.00 11.93
C TYR A 65 5.16 6.77 13.22
N ARG A 66 3.93 7.07 13.51
CA ARG A 66 3.55 7.19 14.89
C ARG A 66 4.09 5.93 15.53
N GLN A 67 4.83 6.02 16.61
CA GLN A 67 5.35 4.85 17.32
C GLN A 67 4.18 4.09 17.96
N ASP A 68 3.27 3.60 17.11
CA ASP A 68 2.18 2.73 17.51
C ASP A 68 2.70 1.30 17.52
N GLU A 69 3.25 0.89 18.65
CA GLU A 69 3.79 -0.45 18.83
C GLU A 69 2.77 -1.55 18.55
N GLN A 70 1.47 -1.29 18.67
CA GLN A 70 0.46 -2.30 18.41
C GLN A 70 0.21 -2.46 16.92
N GLU A 71 0.18 -1.37 16.15
CA GLU A 71 0.14 -1.43 14.69
C GLU A 71 1.35 -2.16 14.14
N LEU A 72 2.56 -1.82 14.60
CA LEU A 72 3.79 -2.48 14.17
C LEU A 72 3.79 -3.99 14.46
N LYS A 73 3.25 -4.42 15.61
CA LYS A 73 3.09 -5.85 15.91
C LYS A 73 2.11 -6.56 14.98
N ILE A 74 1.03 -5.90 14.58
CA ILE A 74 0.08 -6.45 13.60
C ILE A 74 0.75 -6.54 12.24
N LEU A 75 1.44 -5.47 11.80
CA LEU A 75 2.19 -5.44 10.55
C LEU A 75 3.19 -6.60 10.47
N ALA A 76 4.07 -6.71 11.46
CA ALA A 76 5.10 -7.74 11.52
C ALA A 76 4.55 -9.17 11.58
N ARG A 77 3.33 -9.35 12.11
CA ARG A 77 2.72 -10.67 12.24
C ARG A 77 1.95 -11.09 11.01
N GLU A 78 1.17 -10.18 10.42
CA GLU A 78 0.13 -10.56 9.46
C GLU A 78 0.56 -10.41 7.98
N PHE A 79 1.63 -9.67 7.72
CA PHE A 79 2.00 -9.25 6.38
C PHE A 79 3.45 -9.61 6.05
N ASN A 80 3.72 -9.88 4.76
CA ASN A 80 5.05 -10.14 4.20
C ASN A 80 5.43 -9.16 3.08
N SER A 81 4.68 -8.06 2.94
CA SER A 81 5.01 -6.94 2.06
C SER A 81 4.60 -5.63 2.72
N LEU A 82 5.40 -4.59 2.55
CA LEU A 82 5.19 -3.28 3.15
C LEU A 82 5.31 -2.16 2.12
N THR A 83 4.46 -1.16 2.24
CA THR A 83 4.53 0.09 1.49
C THR A 83 4.42 1.25 2.50
N SER A 84 5.15 2.34 2.32
CA SER A 84 4.89 3.56 3.09
C SER A 84 3.82 4.40 2.38
N GLU A 85 2.79 4.83 3.12
CA GLU A 85 1.72 5.66 2.57
C GLU A 85 2.24 6.94 1.90
N ASN A 86 3.20 7.62 2.53
CA ASN A 86 3.63 8.94 2.09
C ASN A 86 5.15 9.13 1.98
N ASN A 87 5.97 8.41 2.76
CA ASN A 87 7.39 8.76 2.96
C ASN A 87 8.25 8.77 1.70
N MET A 88 7.86 8.06 0.63
CA MET A 88 8.60 8.01 -0.63
C MET A 88 8.03 8.91 -1.72
N LYS A 89 6.88 9.56 -1.49
CA LYS A 89 6.32 10.54 -2.43
C LYS A 89 7.24 11.75 -2.51
N MET A 90 7.38 12.34 -3.70
CA MET A 90 8.40 13.37 -3.97
C MET A 90 8.32 14.55 -2.99
N GLN A 91 7.12 14.99 -2.61
CA GLN A 91 6.92 16.07 -1.64
C GLN A 91 7.62 15.83 -0.30
N TYR A 92 7.75 14.58 0.14
CA TYR A 92 8.32 14.22 1.44
C TYR A 92 9.80 13.83 1.34
N ILE A 93 10.17 13.12 0.28
CA ILE A 93 11.56 12.65 0.12
C ILE A 93 12.48 13.73 -0.46
N GLN A 94 11.93 14.66 -1.24
CA GLN A 94 12.69 15.78 -1.85
C GLN A 94 11.91 17.10 -1.80
N PRO A 95 11.57 17.62 -0.61
CA PRO A 95 10.77 18.85 -0.47
C PRO A 95 11.47 20.10 -1.02
N THR A 96 12.79 20.10 -1.06
CA THR A 96 13.64 21.17 -1.62
C THR A 96 14.45 20.60 -2.79
N GLU A 97 14.61 21.37 -3.87
CA GLU A 97 15.40 20.96 -5.02
C GLU A 97 16.85 20.60 -4.61
N GLY A 98 17.30 19.41 -4.96
CA GLY A 98 18.64 18.89 -4.63
C GLY A 98 18.82 18.38 -3.19
N GLU A 99 17.84 18.54 -2.30
CA GLU A 99 17.92 18.06 -0.92
C GLU A 99 16.98 16.88 -0.70
N PHE A 100 17.54 15.74 -0.25
CA PHE A 100 16.81 14.50 -0.02
C PHE A 100 16.75 14.13 1.46
N TYR A 101 15.57 13.73 1.93
CA TYR A 101 15.29 13.32 3.30
C TYR A 101 14.84 11.85 3.33
N PHE A 102 15.80 10.97 3.60
CA PHE A 102 15.57 9.52 3.54
C PHE A 102 15.19 8.91 4.89
N GLY A 103 15.29 9.62 6.01
CA GLY A 103 15.16 9.04 7.34
C GLY A 103 13.85 8.26 7.55
N GLY A 104 12.73 8.76 7.02
CA GLY A 104 11.46 8.08 7.08
C GLY A 104 11.42 6.80 6.24
N SER A 105 11.94 6.86 5.02
CA SER A 105 12.00 5.71 4.13
C SER A 105 13.01 4.66 4.61
N ASP A 106 14.19 5.10 5.10
CA ASP A 106 15.21 4.21 5.66
C ASP A 106 14.63 3.38 6.81
N ALA A 107 13.95 4.03 7.77
CA ALA A 107 13.38 3.33 8.92
C ALA A 107 12.25 2.36 8.54
N ALA A 108 11.43 2.68 7.54
CA ALA A 108 10.38 1.78 7.06
C ALA A 108 10.97 0.56 6.34
N ILE A 109 12.04 0.76 5.56
CA ILE A 109 12.73 -0.33 4.86
C ILE A 109 13.49 -1.20 5.86
N ASP A 110 14.17 -0.61 6.86
CA ASP A 110 14.83 -1.35 7.93
C ASP A 110 13.82 -2.22 8.71
N PHE A 111 12.63 -1.70 9.01
CA PHE A 111 11.55 -2.48 9.62
C PHE A 111 11.09 -3.64 8.73
N ALA A 112 10.92 -3.41 7.43
CA ALA A 112 10.54 -4.46 6.49
C ALA A 112 11.59 -5.57 6.44
N GLU A 113 12.88 -5.22 6.37
CA GLU A 113 14.00 -6.18 6.38
C GLU A 113 14.11 -6.96 7.70
N GLU A 114 13.88 -6.29 8.85
CA GLU A 114 13.88 -6.94 10.18
C GLU A 114 12.80 -8.01 10.30
N HIS A 115 11.71 -7.88 9.54
CA HIS A 115 10.55 -8.78 9.56
C HIS A 115 10.37 -9.62 8.29
N ASP A 116 11.43 -9.74 7.46
CA ASP A 116 11.41 -10.53 6.22
C ASP A 116 10.30 -10.13 5.23
N MET A 117 9.97 -8.84 5.14
CA MET A 117 8.97 -8.30 4.23
C MET A 117 9.60 -7.75 2.95
N ASP A 118 8.99 -8.03 1.80
CA ASP A 118 9.31 -7.29 0.57
C ASP A 118 8.82 -5.83 0.68
N TYR A 119 9.66 -4.87 0.29
CA TYR A 119 9.27 -3.45 0.30
C TYR A 119 8.89 -2.94 -1.09
N VAL A 120 7.89 -2.06 -1.14
CA VAL A 120 7.39 -1.41 -2.37
C VAL A 120 7.68 0.08 -2.30
N GLY A 121 8.40 0.60 -3.29
CA GLY A 121 8.64 2.03 -3.44
C GLY A 121 7.45 2.70 -4.14
N HIS A 122 6.74 3.58 -3.43
CA HIS A 122 5.55 4.27 -3.92
C HIS A 122 5.66 5.78 -3.67
N ALA A 123 5.65 6.62 -4.69
CA ALA A 123 5.76 6.43 -6.10
C ALA A 123 6.80 7.40 -6.67
N LEU A 124 7.45 7.05 -7.80
CA LEU A 124 8.52 7.89 -8.34
C LEU A 124 7.98 9.10 -9.11
N VAL A 125 6.97 8.91 -9.95
CA VAL A 125 6.35 9.96 -10.77
C VAL A 125 4.85 9.97 -10.55
N TRP A 126 4.35 11.07 -10.00
CA TRP A 126 2.93 11.33 -9.77
C TRP A 126 2.65 12.82 -9.95
N HIS A 127 1.41 13.20 -10.22
CA HIS A 127 0.99 14.58 -10.40
C HIS A 127 0.54 15.25 -9.10
N HIS A 128 0.27 14.46 -8.06
CA HIS A 128 -0.05 14.93 -6.70
C HIS A 128 1.11 14.73 -5.73
N GLN A 129 1.04 15.36 -4.56
CA GLN A 129 2.03 15.31 -3.49
C GLN A 129 3.47 15.50 -3.99
N VAL A 130 3.65 16.51 -4.82
CA VAL A 130 4.94 16.98 -5.36
C VAL A 130 5.27 18.36 -4.81
N PRO A 131 6.55 18.72 -4.67
CA PRO A 131 6.95 20.03 -4.22
C PRO A 131 6.74 21.10 -5.31
N ASP A 132 6.48 22.36 -4.92
CA ASP A 132 6.23 23.45 -5.85
C ASP A 132 7.37 23.69 -6.84
N TRP A 133 8.62 23.51 -6.40
CA TRP A 133 9.81 23.72 -7.23
C TRP A 133 9.87 22.77 -8.44
N LEU A 134 9.16 21.65 -8.41
CA LEU A 134 9.25 20.63 -9.46
C LEU A 134 8.84 21.17 -10.83
N PHE A 135 7.72 21.90 -10.88
CA PHE A 135 7.13 22.41 -12.12
C PHE A 135 7.35 23.92 -12.32
N LYS A 136 7.99 24.58 -11.36
CA LYS A 136 8.20 26.04 -11.41
C LYS A 136 9.64 26.43 -11.12
N HIS A 137 10.06 27.53 -11.72
CA HIS A 137 11.26 28.24 -11.31
C HIS A 137 11.01 29.05 -10.03
N ALA A 138 12.08 29.55 -9.40
CA ALA A 138 11.98 30.36 -8.18
C ALA A 138 11.19 31.68 -8.37
N ASP A 139 11.06 32.16 -9.59
CA ASP A 139 10.26 33.35 -9.94
C ASP A 139 8.77 33.01 -10.20
N GLY A 140 8.38 31.74 -10.08
CA GLY A 140 7.02 31.26 -10.28
C GLY A 140 6.66 30.94 -11.74
N SER A 141 7.56 31.17 -12.70
CA SER A 141 7.35 30.73 -14.09
C SER A 141 7.43 29.23 -14.23
N GLU A 142 6.71 28.65 -15.20
CA GLU A 142 6.76 27.25 -15.53
C GLU A 142 8.15 26.87 -16.09
N VAL A 143 8.65 25.72 -15.70
CA VAL A 143 9.93 25.21 -16.20
C VAL A 143 9.81 24.73 -17.64
N ASP A 144 10.91 24.80 -18.37
CA ASP A 144 10.97 24.21 -19.71
C ASP A 144 11.09 22.67 -19.65
N ARG A 145 10.88 22.06 -20.82
CA ARG A 145 10.87 20.61 -20.99
C ARG A 145 12.16 19.95 -20.52
N ASP A 146 13.31 20.50 -20.88
CA ASP A 146 14.60 19.88 -20.59
C ASP A 146 14.90 19.95 -19.08
N THR A 147 14.56 21.05 -18.44
CA THR A 147 14.65 21.21 -16.98
C THR A 147 13.78 20.18 -16.24
N LEU A 148 12.55 19.95 -16.69
CA LEU A 148 11.67 18.98 -16.02
C LEU A 148 12.16 17.54 -16.24
N ILE A 149 12.68 17.20 -17.41
CA ILE A 149 13.30 15.90 -17.68
C ILE A 149 14.51 15.68 -16.77
N GLU A 150 15.38 16.66 -16.62
CA GLU A 150 16.55 16.57 -15.73
C GLU A 150 16.13 16.37 -14.26
N ARG A 151 15.13 17.11 -13.78
CA ARG A 151 14.58 16.98 -12.43
C ARG A 151 13.98 15.60 -12.19
N MET A 152 13.18 15.09 -13.11
CA MET A 152 12.60 13.75 -13.06
C MET A 152 13.69 12.67 -13.03
N HIS A 153 14.65 12.73 -13.94
CA HIS A 153 15.75 11.76 -14.02
C HIS A 153 16.59 11.79 -12.75
N THR A 154 16.96 12.97 -12.26
CA THR A 154 17.76 13.13 -11.03
C THR A 154 17.03 12.55 -9.82
N HIS A 155 15.74 12.82 -9.68
CA HIS A 155 14.91 12.27 -8.61
C HIS A 155 14.88 10.73 -8.66
N ILE A 156 14.48 10.17 -9.79
CA ILE A 156 14.37 8.72 -9.97
C ILE A 156 15.72 8.04 -9.72
N HIS A 157 16.78 8.53 -10.35
CA HIS A 157 18.10 7.93 -10.22
C HIS A 157 18.62 7.97 -8.78
N THR A 158 18.44 9.10 -8.07
CA THR A 158 18.90 9.25 -6.70
C THR A 158 18.14 8.31 -5.75
N VAL A 159 16.81 8.27 -5.86
CA VAL A 159 15.96 7.47 -4.97
C VAL A 159 16.15 5.97 -5.24
N VAL A 160 16.06 5.55 -6.49
CA VAL A 160 16.16 4.13 -6.85
C VAL A 160 17.58 3.60 -6.58
N SER A 161 18.63 4.36 -6.92
CA SER A 161 20.02 3.92 -6.66
C SER A 161 20.33 3.79 -5.18
N ARG A 162 19.74 4.65 -4.31
CA ARG A 162 19.90 4.54 -2.86
C ARG A 162 19.43 3.19 -2.34
N TYR A 163 18.30 2.71 -2.85
CA TYR A 163 17.64 1.49 -2.37
C TYR A 163 17.86 0.28 -3.29
N LYS A 164 18.83 0.38 -4.19
CA LYS A 164 19.17 -0.72 -5.10
C LYS A 164 19.41 -2.03 -4.35
N GLY A 165 18.64 -3.06 -4.75
CA GLY A 165 18.70 -4.39 -4.14
C GLY A 165 17.99 -4.51 -2.78
N ARG A 166 17.46 -3.42 -2.21
CA ARG A 166 16.62 -3.40 -0.99
C ARG A 166 15.12 -3.29 -1.31
N ILE A 167 14.77 -2.52 -2.34
CA ILE A 167 13.40 -2.39 -2.83
C ILE A 167 13.24 -3.26 -4.07
N LYS A 168 12.31 -4.20 -4.00
CA LYS A 168 12.04 -5.15 -5.07
C LYS A 168 11.07 -4.62 -6.12
N TYR A 169 10.08 -3.84 -5.70
CA TYR A 169 9.00 -3.32 -6.54
C TYR A 169 8.97 -1.80 -6.52
N TRP A 170 8.81 -1.15 -7.68
CA TRP A 170 8.63 0.30 -7.78
C TRP A 170 7.37 0.64 -8.56
N ASP A 171 6.50 1.43 -7.96
CA ASP A 171 5.46 2.16 -8.68
C ASP A 171 6.13 3.35 -9.37
N VAL A 172 6.54 3.13 -10.63
CA VAL A 172 7.33 4.12 -11.39
C VAL A 172 6.49 5.30 -11.79
N VAL A 173 5.31 5.04 -12.33
CA VAL A 173 4.33 6.07 -12.70
C VAL A 173 3.00 5.76 -12.04
N ASN A 174 2.45 6.74 -11.36
CA ASN A 174 1.17 6.65 -10.67
C ASN A 174 0.13 7.55 -11.35
N GLU A 175 -1.06 6.98 -11.66
CA GLU A 175 -2.27 7.68 -12.10
C GLU A 175 -2.11 8.54 -13.35
N ALA A 176 -1.44 8.02 -14.37
CA ALA A 176 -1.23 8.74 -15.62
C ALA A 176 -2.42 8.68 -16.59
N ILE A 177 -3.42 7.84 -16.32
CA ILE A 177 -4.54 7.61 -17.21
C ILE A 177 -5.84 8.04 -16.52
N ASP A 178 -6.65 8.82 -17.23
CA ASP A 178 -7.94 9.29 -16.76
C ASP A 178 -9.06 8.85 -17.70
N THR A 179 -10.31 8.98 -17.26
CA THR A 179 -11.49 8.65 -18.06
C THR A 179 -12.49 9.80 -18.02
N LYS A 180 -13.26 9.93 -19.10
CA LYS A 180 -14.42 10.82 -19.17
C LYS A 180 -15.53 10.23 -20.03
N ILE A 181 -16.74 10.74 -19.82
CA ILE A 181 -17.89 10.38 -20.66
C ILE A 181 -18.04 11.42 -21.77
N VAL A 182 -18.00 10.99 -23.03
CA VAL A 182 -18.25 11.79 -24.21
C VAL A 182 -19.38 11.14 -24.98
N ASP A 183 -20.46 11.88 -25.21
CA ASP A 183 -21.66 11.39 -25.92
C ASP A 183 -22.21 10.05 -25.35
N GLY A 184 -22.12 9.86 -24.05
CA GLY A 184 -22.58 8.65 -23.36
C GLY A 184 -21.61 7.45 -23.45
N VAL A 185 -20.43 7.63 -24.02
CA VAL A 185 -19.38 6.61 -24.12
C VAL A 185 -18.22 7.01 -23.20
N GLN A 186 -17.77 6.09 -22.36
CA GLN A 186 -16.56 6.27 -21.58
C GLN A 186 -15.33 6.11 -22.48
N ILE A 187 -14.46 7.10 -22.44
CA ILE A 187 -13.15 7.09 -23.12
C ILE A 187 -12.04 7.28 -22.11
N ALA A 188 -10.89 6.67 -22.35
CA ALA A 188 -9.67 6.88 -21.57
C ALA A 188 -8.66 7.71 -22.36
N PHE A 189 -7.82 8.43 -21.64
CA PHE A 189 -6.80 9.32 -22.19
C PHE A 189 -5.68 9.55 -21.16
N LEU A 190 -4.53 10.05 -21.62
CA LEU A 190 -3.49 10.47 -20.68
C LEU A 190 -3.99 11.68 -19.87
N ARG A 191 -3.88 11.55 -18.55
CA ARG A 191 -4.29 12.59 -17.60
C ARG A 191 -3.62 13.91 -17.91
N GLU A 192 -4.41 14.96 -17.95
CA GLU A 192 -3.91 16.34 -18.08
C GLU A 192 -3.14 16.73 -16.80
N SER A 193 -1.83 16.70 -16.89
CA SER A 193 -0.92 16.97 -15.78
C SER A 193 0.26 17.81 -16.28
N PRO A 194 1.01 18.48 -15.39
CA PRO A 194 2.24 19.17 -15.78
C PRO A 194 3.28 18.25 -16.45
N TRP A 195 3.31 16.97 -16.10
CA TRP A 195 4.15 15.99 -16.77
C TRP A 195 3.82 15.87 -18.26
N LEU A 196 2.54 15.73 -18.58
CA LEU A 196 2.08 15.63 -19.96
C LEU A 196 2.21 16.94 -20.72
N SER A 197 1.86 18.08 -20.10
CA SER A 197 1.86 19.39 -20.78
C SER A 197 3.27 19.90 -21.09
N ILE A 198 4.24 19.65 -20.21
CA ILE A 198 5.61 20.17 -20.34
C ILE A 198 6.49 19.17 -21.11
N ILE A 199 6.46 17.88 -20.79
CA ILE A 199 7.32 16.88 -21.44
C ILE A 199 6.64 16.26 -22.66
N GLY A 200 5.35 15.97 -22.60
CA GLY A 200 4.65 15.14 -23.55
C GLY A 200 4.47 13.70 -23.07
N PRO A 201 3.76 12.84 -23.84
CA PRO A 201 3.41 11.48 -23.44
C PRO A 201 4.63 10.58 -23.17
N GLU A 202 5.79 10.92 -23.72
CA GLU A 202 7.04 10.19 -23.55
C GLU A 202 7.61 10.24 -22.11
N TYR A 203 7.07 11.07 -21.22
CA TYR A 203 7.53 11.10 -19.82
C TYR A 203 7.38 9.73 -19.13
N ILE A 204 6.37 8.94 -19.52
CA ILE A 204 6.14 7.59 -18.98
C ILE A 204 7.31 6.69 -19.37
N GLU A 205 7.66 6.65 -20.68
CA GLU A 205 8.81 5.88 -21.17
C GLU A 205 10.10 6.30 -20.49
N MET A 206 10.34 7.62 -20.37
CA MET A 206 11.54 8.18 -19.74
C MET A 206 11.64 7.78 -18.26
N ALA A 207 10.53 7.79 -17.52
CA ALA A 207 10.50 7.40 -16.12
C ALA A 207 10.86 5.90 -15.93
N PHE A 208 10.26 5.00 -16.72
CA PHE A 208 10.59 3.58 -16.68
C PHE A 208 12.05 3.30 -17.07
N ARG A 209 12.57 3.99 -18.07
CA ARG A 209 13.97 3.87 -18.48
C ARG A 209 14.91 4.31 -17.36
N ALA A 210 14.68 5.48 -16.77
CA ALA A 210 15.49 6.00 -15.67
C ALA A 210 15.49 5.08 -14.45
N ALA A 211 14.33 4.52 -14.09
CA ALA A 211 14.24 3.55 -12.99
C ALA A 211 15.02 2.27 -13.27
N HIS A 212 14.91 1.73 -14.49
CA HIS A 212 15.66 0.56 -14.91
C HIS A 212 17.17 0.78 -14.95
N GLU A 213 17.61 1.94 -15.44
CA GLU A 213 19.04 2.31 -15.46
C GLU A 213 19.61 2.39 -14.04
N ALA A 214 18.83 2.89 -13.08
CA ALA A 214 19.25 2.98 -11.69
C ALA A 214 19.31 1.60 -10.99
N ASP A 215 18.29 0.76 -11.18
CA ASP A 215 18.27 -0.64 -10.71
C ASP A 215 17.67 -1.60 -11.74
N PRO A 216 18.51 -2.27 -12.54
CA PRO A 216 18.04 -3.23 -13.55
C PRO A 216 17.39 -4.50 -12.99
N CYS A 217 17.50 -4.75 -11.67
CA CYS A 217 16.94 -5.94 -11.04
C CYS A 217 15.57 -5.67 -10.39
N ALA A 218 15.20 -4.40 -10.24
CA ALA A 218 13.91 -4.03 -9.67
C ALA A 218 12.74 -4.34 -10.63
N LEU A 219 11.60 -4.71 -10.06
CA LEU A 219 10.35 -4.92 -10.80
C LEU A 219 9.59 -3.59 -10.89
N LEU A 220 9.42 -3.12 -12.12
CA LEU A 220 8.86 -1.80 -12.42
C LEU A 220 7.38 -1.90 -12.76
N LEU A 221 6.56 -1.15 -12.05
CA LEU A 221 5.11 -1.19 -12.12
C LEU A 221 4.52 0.18 -12.52
N TYR A 222 3.39 0.13 -13.16
CA TYR A 222 2.45 1.24 -13.26
C TYR A 222 1.37 1.06 -12.21
N ASN A 223 0.88 2.11 -11.58
CA ASN A 223 -0.16 2.03 -10.56
C ASN A 223 -1.29 3.02 -10.83
N ASP A 224 -2.56 2.59 -10.71
CA ASP A 224 -3.70 3.48 -10.94
C ASP A 224 -5.00 2.95 -10.27
N PHE A 225 -5.93 3.85 -10.01
CA PHE A 225 -7.27 3.50 -9.53
C PHE A 225 -8.25 3.23 -10.68
N SER A 226 -9.44 2.70 -10.35
CA SER A 226 -10.50 2.39 -11.31
C SER A 226 -10.07 1.49 -12.48
N MET A 227 -9.05 0.65 -12.28
CA MET A 227 -8.51 -0.27 -13.30
C MET A 227 -9.49 -1.38 -13.70
N PHE A 228 -10.66 -1.44 -13.10
CA PHE A 228 -11.78 -2.30 -13.51
C PHE A 228 -12.62 -1.71 -14.67
N GLU A 229 -12.45 -0.42 -14.97
CA GLU A 229 -13.19 0.25 -16.05
C GLU A 229 -12.69 -0.20 -17.43
N PRO A 230 -13.60 -0.72 -18.32
CA PRO A 230 -13.19 -1.28 -19.60
C PRO A 230 -12.38 -0.33 -20.48
N ALA A 231 -12.75 0.96 -20.55
CA ALA A 231 -12.03 1.93 -21.34
C ALA A 231 -10.61 2.17 -20.80
N LYS A 232 -10.47 2.29 -19.47
CA LYS A 232 -9.19 2.54 -18.81
C LYS A 232 -8.23 1.36 -18.97
N ILE A 233 -8.70 0.15 -18.68
CA ILE A 233 -7.87 -1.04 -18.80
C ILE A 233 -7.45 -1.34 -20.25
N GLN A 234 -8.31 -1.09 -21.22
CA GLN A 234 -7.97 -1.26 -22.62
C GLN A 234 -6.89 -0.25 -23.05
N TYR A 235 -7.06 1.02 -22.72
CA TYR A 235 -6.07 2.06 -23.00
C TYR A 235 -4.71 1.77 -22.35
N THR A 236 -4.73 1.34 -21.08
CA THR A 236 -3.51 0.93 -20.36
C THR A 236 -2.80 -0.22 -21.06
N ALA A 237 -3.55 -1.22 -21.49
CA ALA A 237 -2.97 -2.37 -22.16
C ALA A 237 -2.36 -2.00 -23.52
N GLU A 238 -3.02 -1.16 -24.32
CA GLU A 238 -2.50 -0.68 -25.63
C GLU A 238 -1.23 0.17 -25.44
N LEU A 239 -1.22 1.07 -24.45
CA LEU A 239 -0.04 1.86 -24.11
C LEU A 239 1.15 0.96 -23.74
N PHE A 240 0.92 -0.07 -22.95
CA PHE A 240 2.00 -0.94 -22.50
C PHE A 240 2.44 -1.94 -23.56
N GLU A 241 1.56 -2.40 -24.44
CA GLU A 241 1.97 -3.13 -25.64
C GLU A 241 2.97 -2.32 -26.48
N ASP A 242 2.70 -1.03 -26.67
CA ASP A 242 3.59 -0.10 -27.40
C ASP A 242 4.94 0.10 -26.69
N LEU A 243 4.92 0.33 -25.38
CA LEU A 243 6.15 0.55 -24.59
C LEU A 243 7.01 -0.72 -24.52
N MET A 244 6.40 -1.89 -24.34
CA MET A 244 7.10 -3.17 -24.32
C MET A 244 7.69 -3.49 -25.70
N ALA A 245 6.99 -3.17 -26.79
CA ALA A 245 7.52 -3.32 -28.14
C ALA A 245 8.75 -2.44 -28.41
N LYS A 246 8.90 -1.32 -27.70
CA LYS A 246 10.10 -0.46 -27.66
C LYS A 246 11.17 -0.95 -26.71
N GLY A 247 10.96 -2.10 -26.04
CA GLY A 247 11.92 -2.70 -25.11
C GLY A 247 11.89 -2.07 -23.70
N MET A 248 10.80 -1.41 -23.30
CA MET A 248 10.67 -0.89 -21.93
C MET A 248 10.40 -2.03 -20.95
N PRO A 249 11.13 -2.06 -19.84
CA PRO A 249 11.00 -3.09 -18.81
C PRO A 249 9.82 -2.79 -17.90
N ILE A 250 8.61 -3.12 -18.38
CA ILE A 250 7.39 -3.08 -17.57
C ILE A 250 7.13 -4.50 -17.07
N HIS A 251 6.94 -4.67 -15.77
CA HIS A 251 6.78 -5.98 -15.15
C HIS A 251 5.37 -6.24 -14.66
N GLY A 252 4.60 -5.20 -14.38
CA GLY A 252 3.23 -5.35 -13.91
C GLY A 252 2.46 -4.05 -13.81
N VAL A 253 1.19 -4.21 -13.42
CA VAL A 253 0.22 -3.13 -13.22
C VAL A 253 -0.41 -3.25 -11.85
N GLY A 254 -0.34 -2.15 -11.08
CA GLY A 254 -1.04 -1.98 -9.83
C GLY A 254 -2.49 -1.54 -10.06
N PHE A 255 -3.42 -2.32 -9.53
CA PHE A 255 -4.83 -1.93 -9.38
C PHE A 255 -4.99 -1.44 -7.96
N GLN A 256 -5.15 -0.15 -7.72
CA GLN A 256 -5.19 0.39 -6.37
C GLN A 256 -6.22 -0.34 -5.48
N GLY A 257 -7.42 -0.57 -5.99
CA GLY A 257 -8.39 -1.37 -5.23
C GLY A 257 -9.16 -0.57 -4.17
N HIS A 258 -9.30 0.75 -4.31
CA HIS A 258 -10.19 1.59 -3.53
C HIS A 258 -11.65 1.27 -3.86
N TRP A 259 -12.13 0.16 -3.33
CA TRP A 259 -13.42 -0.40 -3.68
C TRP A 259 -14.47 -0.15 -2.59
N HIS A 260 -15.67 -0.60 -2.89
CA HIS A 260 -16.83 -0.39 -2.03
C HIS A 260 -17.71 -1.64 -1.99
N LEU A 261 -18.65 -1.70 -1.05
CA LEU A 261 -19.65 -2.77 -1.01
C LEU A 261 -20.43 -2.93 -2.32
N LYS A 262 -20.60 -1.84 -3.06
CA LYS A 262 -21.44 -1.78 -4.27
C LYS A 262 -20.67 -1.88 -5.58
N TYR A 263 -19.38 -1.63 -5.58
CA TYR A 263 -18.54 -1.65 -6.78
C TYR A 263 -17.09 -2.06 -6.46
N PRO A 264 -16.30 -2.46 -7.47
CA PRO A 264 -16.71 -2.87 -8.81
C PRO A 264 -17.45 -4.21 -8.78
N LYS A 265 -18.04 -4.66 -9.91
CA LYS A 265 -18.49 -6.04 -10.04
C LYS A 265 -17.27 -6.96 -10.12
N ILE A 266 -17.39 -8.14 -9.54
CA ILE A 266 -16.29 -9.14 -9.55
C ILE A 266 -15.89 -9.49 -10.98
N SER A 267 -16.86 -9.59 -11.90
CA SER A 267 -16.59 -9.88 -13.32
C SER A 267 -15.82 -8.76 -14.04
N GLU A 268 -15.98 -7.50 -13.64
CA GLU A 268 -15.24 -6.37 -14.21
C GLU A 268 -13.76 -6.46 -13.80
N VAL A 269 -13.48 -6.74 -12.53
CA VAL A 269 -12.13 -6.96 -12.01
C VAL A 269 -11.49 -8.19 -12.67
N GLU A 270 -12.24 -9.29 -12.80
CA GLU A 270 -11.76 -10.52 -13.46
C GLU A 270 -11.31 -10.27 -14.89
N SER A 271 -12.15 -9.59 -15.68
CA SER A 271 -11.82 -9.23 -17.06
C SER A 271 -10.60 -8.30 -17.16
N ALA A 272 -10.46 -7.37 -16.21
CA ALA A 272 -9.31 -6.47 -16.17
C ALA A 272 -8.00 -7.22 -15.86
N ILE A 273 -8.02 -8.13 -14.88
CA ILE A 273 -6.86 -8.98 -14.56
C ILE A 273 -6.47 -9.82 -15.79
N GLU A 274 -7.44 -10.44 -16.45
CA GLU A 274 -7.19 -11.23 -17.66
C GLU A 274 -6.59 -10.41 -18.81
N ARG A 275 -7.04 -9.17 -18.99
CA ARG A 275 -6.50 -8.29 -20.04
C ARG A 275 -5.03 -7.94 -19.82
N ILE A 276 -4.63 -7.66 -18.58
CA ILE A 276 -3.22 -7.40 -18.26
C ILE A 276 -2.38 -8.67 -18.30
N ALA A 277 -2.89 -9.77 -17.76
CA ALA A 277 -2.20 -11.06 -17.80
C ALA A 277 -1.95 -11.56 -19.24
N ALA A 278 -2.84 -11.25 -20.19
CA ALA A 278 -2.66 -11.59 -21.61
C ALA A 278 -1.43 -10.91 -22.24
N LEU A 279 -0.91 -9.84 -21.64
CA LEU A 279 0.34 -9.17 -22.04
C LEU A 279 1.59 -9.86 -21.46
N GLY A 280 1.43 -10.87 -20.60
CA GLY A 280 2.52 -11.47 -19.84
C GLY A 280 2.91 -10.65 -18.59
N LEU A 281 2.12 -9.64 -18.22
CA LEU A 281 2.34 -8.80 -17.05
C LEU A 281 1.64 -9.36 -15.82
N LYS A 282 2.22 -9.09 -14.63
CA LYS A 282 1.58 -9.39 -13.35
C LYS A 282 0.67 -8.25 -12.90
N VAL A 283 -0.36 -8.60 -12.14
CA VAL A 283 -1.23 -7.64 -11.46
C VAL A 283 -0.88 -7.59 -9.98
N SER A 284 -0.74 -6.40 -9.43
CA SER A 284 -0.72 -6.18 -7.99
C SER A 284 -2.01 -5.46 -7.58
N ILE A 285 -2.71 -5.96 -6.59
CA ILE A 285 -3.76 -5.17 -5.93
C ILE A 285 -3.02 -4.33 -4.89
N SER A 286 -2.79 -3.07 -5.21
CA SER A 286 -1.75 -2.27 -4.55
C SER A 286 -2.23 -1.50 -3.33
N GLU A 287 -3.55 -1.23 -3.21
CA GLU A 287 -4.12 -0.31 -2.23
C GLU A 287 -5.53 -0.75 -1.78
N LEU A 288 -5.71 -2.07 -1.58
CA LEU A 288 -7.04 -2.64 -1.33
C LEU A 288 -7.68 -2.10 -0.06
N GLU A 289 -8.89 -1.62 -0.23
CA GLU A 289 -9.81 -1.31 0.86
C GLU A 289 -11.26 -1.45 0.39
N VAL A 290 -12.20 -1.73 1.31
CA VAL A 290 -13.62 -1.88 0.97
C VAL A 290 -14.44 -0.90 1.81
N GLY A 291 -14.73 0.26 1.23
CA GLY A 291 -15.54 1.30 1.85
C GLY A 291 -16.97 0.84 2.12
N VAL A 292 -17.50 1.24 3.27
CA VAL A 292 -18.86 0.89 3.72
C VAL A 292 -19.78 2.10 3.89
N LEU A 293 -19.19 3.31 3.89
CA LEU A 293 -19.95 4.54 4.06
C LEU A 293 -20.68 4.93 2.78
N PRO A 294 -21.80 5.66 2.85
CA PRO A 294 -22.45 6.17 1.66
C PRO A 294 -21.50 7.00 0.79
N LEU A 295 -21.67 6.86 -0.52
CA LEU A 295 -20.93 7.64 -1.50
C LEU A 295 -21.56 9.02 -1.66
N ALA A 296 -20.74 10.04 -1.81
CA ALA A 296 -21.20 11.38 -2.18
C ALA A 296 -21.44 11.41 -3.69
N ASP A 297 -22.67 11.74 -4.09
CA ASP A 297 -23.07 11.93 -5.50
C ASP A 297 -22.62 10.80 -6.44
N ASP A 298 -22.71 9.55 -5.98
CA ASP A 298 -22.23 8.35 -6.70
C ASP A 298 -20.73 8.39 -7.10
N TYR A 299 -19.93 9.17 -6.38
CA TYR A 299 -18.49 9.24 -6.59
C TYR A 299 -17.80 7.89 -6.37
N GLN A 300 -17.13 7.41 -7.41
CA GLN A 300 -16.36 6.16 -7.43
C GLN A 300 -14.94 6.48 -7.88
N GLY A 301 -14.02 6.65 -6.96
CA GLY A 301 -12.64 6.98 -7.32
C GLY A 301 -11.79 7.30 -6.09
N ALA A 302 -10.54 7.64 -6.35
CA ALA A 302 -9.54 7.98 -5.34
C ALA A 302 -8.89 9.36 -5.60
N GLU A 303 -9.61 10.27 -6.27
CA GLU A 303 -9.12 11.62 -6.53
C GLU A 303 -8.94 12.40 -5.22
N ILE A 304 -7.71 12.72 -4.88
CA ILE A 304 -7.36 13.38 -3.61
C ILE A 304 -7.53 14.91 -3.62
N ASP A 305 -7.76 15.51 -4.76
CA ASP A 305 -8.01 16.97 -4.90
C ASP A 305 -9.47 17.35 -4.64
N ARG A 306 -10.37 16.37 -4.49
CA ARG A 306 -11.77 16.62 -4.14
C ARG A 306 -11.92 16.92 -2.65
N ASN A 307 -12.69 17.96 -2.36
CA ASN A 307 -13.12 18.30 -1.01
C ASN A 307 -14.65 18.42 -0.99
N ILE A 308 -15.28 17.51 -0.27
CA ILE A 308 -16.73 17.43 -0.14
C ILE A 308 -17.09 17.74 1.31
N ALA A 309 -18.05 18.65 1.51
CA ALA A 309 -18.50 19.03 2.85
C ALA A 309 -19.10 17.82 3.60
N LEU A 310 -18.76 17.68 4.87
CA LEU A 310 -19.34 16.64 5.72
C LEU A 310 -20.84 16.87 5.90
N ASP A 311 -21.61 15.83 5.57
CA ASP A 311 -23.03 15.71 5.84
C ASP A 311 -23.25 14.47 6.70
N GLU A 312 -24.08 14.56 7.75
CA GLU A 312 -24.37 13.43 8.65
C GLU A 312 -24.83 12.17 7.89
N ARG A 313 -25.54 12.34 6.76
CA ARG A 313 -25.94 11.22 5.90
C ARG A 313 -24.77 10.48 5.26
N LEU A 314 -23.62 11.13 5.12
CA LEU A 314 -22.40 10.56 4.57
C LEU A 314 -21.48 9.95 5.64
N ASN A 315 -21.83 10.11 6.95
CA ASN A 315 -21.11 9.55 8.08
C ASN A 315 -22.03 8.87 9.10
N PRO A 316 -22.91 7.95 8.68
CA PRO A 316 -23.94 7.36 9.55
C PRO A 316 -23.38 6.44 10.65
N TYR A 317 -22.10 6.11 10.61
CA TYR A 317 -21.46 5.18 11.54
C TYR A 317 -20.36 5.86 12.37
N ALA A 318 -20.55 7.12 12.72
CA ALA A 318 -19.58 7.90 13.49
C ALA A 318 -19.24 7.25 14.86
N ASP A 319 -20.23 6.66 15.50
CA ASP A 319 -20.11 6.00 16.82
C ASP A 319 -19.84 4.48 16.72
N GLY A 320 -19.68 3.93 15.52
CA GLY A 320 -19.44 2.51 15.28
C GLY A 320 -20.23 1.94 14.10
N ALA A 321 -19.59 1.13 13.29
CA ALA A 321 -20.27 0.43 12.21
C ALA A 321 -21.13 -0.72 12.74
N PRO A 322 -22.41 -0.84 12.35
CA PRO A 322 -23.26 -1.94 12.77
C PRO A 322 -22.73 -3.30 12.34
N ASP A 323 -22.93 -4.34 13.14
CA ASP A 323 -22.52 -5.73 12.81
C ASP A 323 -23.02 -6.17 11.44
N SER A 324 -24.25 -5.80 11.07
CA SER A 324 -24.82 -6.14 9.77
C SER A 324 -24.02 -5.56 8.59
N ILE A 325 -23.41 -4.39 8.76
CA ILE A 325 -22.54 -3.74 7.78
C ILE A 325 -21.18 -4.41 7.75
N LEU A 326 -20.59 -4.70 8.92
CA LEU A 326 -19.33 -5.43 9.01
C LEU A 326 -19.43 -6.84 8.39
N GLN A 327 -20.56 -7.52 8.56
CA GLN A 327 -20.85 -8.80 7.90
C GLN A 327 -21.03 -8.66 6.38
N GLN A 328 -21.59 -7.56 5.88
CA GLN A 328 -21.62 -7.29 4.44
C GLN A 328 -20.20 -7.06 3.88
N GLN A 329 -19.40 -6.30 4.61
CA GLN A 329 -17.99 -6.09 4.25
C GLN A 329 -17.22 -7.41 4.22
N ALA A 330 -17.39 -8.27 5.22
CA ALA A 330 -16.77 -9.57 5.29
C ALA A 330 -17.12 -10.45 4.06
N ARG A 331 -18.40 -10.52 3.68
CA ARG A 331 -18.83 -11.22 2.46
C ARG A 331 -18.18 -10.63 1.21
N ARG A 332 -18.11 -9.30 1.12
CA ARG A 332 -17.50 -8.62 -0.02
C ARG A 332 -16.00 -8.94 -0.14
N TYR A 333 -15.27 -8.92 0.96
CA TYR A 333 -13.86 -9.34 0.98
C TYR A 333 -13.70 -10.81 0.57
N SER A 334 -14.58 -11.72 1.03
CA SER A 334 -14.56 -13.11 0.59
C SER A 334 -14.74 -13.26 -0.90
N GLU A 335 -15.72 -12.58 -1.51
CA GLU A 335 -15.97 -12.60 -2.97
C GLU A 335 -14.73 -12.12 -3.75
N ILE A 336 -14.08 -11.06 -3.27
CA ILE A 336 -12.86 -10.49 -3.86
C ILE A 336 -11.70 -11.49 -3.76
N PHE A 337 -11.46 -12.06 -2.59
CA PHE A 337 -10.36 -13.02 -2.39
C PHE A 337 -10.61 -14.36 -3.08
N GLU A 338 -11.85 -14.79 -3.24
CA GLU A 338 -12.19 -15.94 -4.08
C GLU A 338 -11.81 -15.70 -5.56
N LEU A 339 -12.02 -14.48 -6.08
CA LEU A 339 -11.52 -14.10 -7.40
C LEU A 339 -9.98 -14.14 -7.42
N PHE A 340 -9.31 -13.53 -6.45
CA PHE A 340 -7.85 -13.50 -6.42
C PHE A 340 -7.25 -14.91 -6.36
N LEU A 341 -7.84 -15.83 -5.62
CA LEU A 341 -7.43 -17.22 -5.59
C LEU A 341 -7.60 -17.93 -6.95
N ARG A 342 -8.67 -17.63 -7.68
CA ARG A 342 -8.85 -18.17 -9.06
C ARG A 342 -7.82 -17.62 -10.05
N LYS A 343 -7.30 -16.42 -9.80
CA LYS A 343 -6.33 -15.69 -10.66
C LYS A 343 -4.93 -15.60 -10.05
N SER A 344 -4.63 -16.43 -9.06
CA SER A 344 -3.37 -16.34 -8.32
C SER A 344 -2.12 -16.43 -9.20
N ASP A 345 -2.18 -17.16 -10.33
CA ASP A 345 -1.08 -17.21 -11.29
C ASP A 345 -0.77 -15.85 -11.96
N SER A 346 -1.75 -14.94 -11.96
CA SER A 346 -1.63 -13.59 -12.56
C SER A 346 -1.40 -12.50 -11.52
N ILE A 347 -1.63 -12.79 -10.24
CA ILE A 347 -1.52 -11.82 -9.13
C ILE A 347 -0.19 -12.02 -8.41
N GLU A 348 0.59 -10.95 -8.28
CA GLU A 348 1.87 -10.96 -7.55
C GLU A 348 1.68 -10.64 -6.06
N ARG A 349 0.78 -9.69 -5.76
CA ARG A 349 0.63 -9.12 -4.42
C ARG A 349 -0.77 -8.55 -4.20
N VAL A 350 -1.25 -8.64 -2.95
CA VAL A 350 -2.44 -7.93 -2.46
C VAL A 350 -2.04 -7.11 -1.25
N THR A 351 -2.06 -5.79 -1.36
CA THR A 351 -1.70 -4.83 -0.31
C THR A 351 -2.93 -4.08 0.16
N PHE A 352 -3.23 -4.10 1.44
CA PHE A 352 -4.27 -3.28 2.06
C PHE A 352 -3.77 -1.85 2.27
N TRP A 353 -4.60 -0.84 1.94
CA TRP A 353 -4.20 0.57 2.07
C TRP A 353 -4.38 1.09 3.48
N GLY A 354 -3.73 0.43 4.40
CA GLY A 354 -3.68 0.68 5.82
C GLY A 354 -3.88 -0.59 6.66
N THR A 355 -3.45 -0.52 7.91
CA THR A 355 -3.59 -1.62 8.85
C THR A 355 -4.87 -1.48 9.67
N LEU A 356 -5.14 -0.28 10.18
CA LEU A 356 -6.19 0.04 11.15
C LEU A 356 -7.18 1.07 10.60
N ASP A 357 -8.46 0.87 10.81
CA ASP A 357 -9.51 1.83 10.42
C ASP A 357 -9.26 3.24 10.93
N GLN A 358 -8.64 3.40 12.10
CA GLN A 358 -8.33 4.72 12.68
C GLN A 358 -7.34 5.54 11.86
N TYR A 359 -6.48 4.88 11.08
CA TYR A 359 -5.45 5.53 10.26
C TYR A 359 -5.79 5.55 8.77
N SER A 360 -6.96 5.05 8.39
CA SER A 360 -7.41 5.13 7.00
C SER A 360 -7.49 6.57 6.51
N TRP A 361 -6.95 6.82 5.32
CA TRP A 361 -7.03 8.12 4.65
C TRP A 361 -8.49 8.55 4.42
N GLN A 362 -9.42 7.61 4.28
CA GLN A 362 -10.84 7.87 4.11
C GLN A 362 -11.50 8.58 5.31
N ASN A 363 -10.82 8.69 6.45
CA ASN A 363 -11.30 9.49 7.59
C ASN A 363 -11.28 10.99 7.28
N ASN A 364 -10.42 11.42 6.34
CA ASN A 364 -10.17 12.81 6.03
C ASN A 364 -10.39 13.14 4.54
N TRP A 365 -10.59 12.12 3.68
CA TRP A 365 -10.69 12.30 2.24
C TRP A 365 -11.76 11.41 1.60
N PRO A 366 -12.52 11.86 0.62
CA PRO A 366 -12.68 13.24 0.16
C PRO A 366 -13.53 14.11 1.08
N ILE A 367 -13.94 13.58 2.24
CA ILE A 367 -14.77 14.25 3.26
C ILE A 367 -14.00 14.24 4.58
N GLU A 368 -13.54 15.41 5.00
CA GLU A 368 -12.82 15.56 6.26
C GLU A 368 -13.73 15.28 7.47
N GLY A 369 -13.21 14.54 8.46
CA GLY A 369 -13.90 14.23 9.71
C GLY A 369 -14.88 13.06 9.62
N ARG A 370 -14.84 12.22 8.58
CA ARG A 370 -15.58 10.95 8.53
C ARG A 370 -14.98 9.92 9.47
N THR A 371 -15.80 8.96 9.88
CA THR A 371 -15.36 7.76 10.61
C THR A 371 -15.45 6.56 9.67
N ALA A 372 -14.38 6.31 8.92
CA ALA A 372 -14.34 5.24 7.94
C ALA A 372 -13.98 3.88 8.55
N TRP A 373 -14.44 2.79 7.92
CA TRP A 373 -14.29 1.41 8.39
C TRP A 373 -13.87 0.46 7.23
N PRO A 374 -12.85 0.80 6.41
CA PRO A 374 -12.60 0.05 5.19
C PRO A 374 -11.67 -1.16 5.36
N LEU A 375 -10.89 -1.25 6.45
CA LEU A 375 -9.76 -2.16 6.61
C LEU A 375 -10.10 -3.44 7.40
N LEU A 376 -9.10 -4.28 7.66
CA LEU A 376 -9.26 -5.58 8.31
C LEU A 376 -9.25 -5.51 9.84
N PHE A 377 -8.61 -4.48 10.40
CA PHE A 377 -8.54 -4.26 11.85
C PHE A 377 -9.25 -2.97 12.21
N ASP A 378 -9.93 -3.00 13.33
CA ASP A 378 -10.70 -1.87 13.83
C ASP A 378 -9.82 -0.85 14.61
N ARG A 379 -10.49 0.14 15.21
CA ARG A 379 -9.86 1.22 15.98
C ARG A 379 -9.31 0.76 17.33
N ASP A 380 -9.71 -0.44 17.79
CA ASP A 380 -9.28 -1.07 19.04
C ASP A 380 -8.29 -2.22 18.79
N TYR A 381 -7.66 -2.24 17.59
CA TYR A 381 -6.67 -3.25 17.15
C TYR A 381 -7.25 -4.67 17.04
N GLN A 382 -8.58 -4.81 16.97
CA GLN A 382 -9.22 -6.12 16.86
C GLN A 382 -9.46 -6.49 15.40
N ALA A 383 -9.26 -7.77 15.10
CA ALA A 383 -9.59 -8.31 13.78
C ALA A 383 -11.11 -8.24 13.54
N LYS A 384 -11.50 -7.63 12.43
CA LYS A 384 -12.90 -7.51 12.01
C LYS A 384 -13.40 -8.80 11.37
N PRO A 385 -14.73 -8.96 11.22
CA PRO A 385 -15.29 -10.10 10.47
C PRO A 385 -14.67 -10.29 9.08
N ALA A 386 -14.23 -9.23 8.42
CA ALA A 386 -13.54 -9.29 7.13
C ALA A 386 -12.21 -10.05 7.19
N TYR A 387 -11.39 -9.82 8.23
CA TYR A 387 -10.16 -10.58 8.44
C TYR A 387 -10.44 -12.08 8.56
N HIS A 388 -11.40 -12.46 9.42
CA HIS A 388 -11.75 -13.87 9.62
C HIS A 388 -12.28 -14.51 8.33
N ALA A 389 -13.11 -13.77 7.59
CA ALA A 389 -13.69 -14.25 6.35
C ALA A 389 -12.64 -14.61 5.30
N ILE A 390 -11.58 -13.80 5.13
CA ILE A 390 -10.52 -14.11 4.18
C ILE A 390 -9.52 -15.13 4.74
N SER A 391 -9.21 -15.11 6.03
CA SER A 391 -8.28 -16.08 6.62
C SER A 391 -8.83 -17.51 6.64
N ASP A 392 -10.14 -17.68 6.60
CA ASP A 392 -10.79 -18.99 6.60
C ASP A 392 -10.99 -19.62 5.20
N LEU A 393 -10.81 -18.83 4.12
CA LEU A 393 -11.04 -19.31 2.75
C LEU A 393 -10.21 -20.54 2.34
N LEU A 394 -9.00 -20.67 2.88
CA LEU A 394 -8.09 -21.79 2.56
C LEU A 394 -7.97 -22.83 3.67
N ARG A 395 -8.57 -22.60 4.86
CA ARG A 395 -8.49 -23.54 5.99
C ARG A 395 -9.28 -24.83 5.78
N TRP A 396 -10.20 -24.86 4.84
CA TRP A 396 -11.13 -25.97 4.63
C TRP A 396 -11.03 -26.58 3.23
N LYS A 397 -10.02 -26.22 2.46
CA LYS A 397 -9.67 -26.83 1.16
C LYS A 397 -8.44 -27.70 1.28
#